data_05a734d2ef940060076c7d807d3b544c
#
_entry.id   05a734d2ef940060076c7d807d3b544c
#
_cell.length_a   1.000
_cell.length_b   1.000
_cell.length_c   1.000
_cell.angle_alpha   90.00
_cell.angle_beta   90.00
_cell.angle_gamma   90.00
#
_symmetry.space_group_name_H-M   'P 1'
#
loop_
_entity.id
_entity.type
_entity.pdbx_description
1 polymer ?
#
loop_
_entity_poly.entity_id
_entity_poly.type
_entity_poly.pdbx_seq_one_letter_code
_entity_poly.pdbx_strand_id
1 'polypeptide(L)'
;MIIKDISLHTSQYQMINNLEATNFTHNIRDSWILKITDNEGFVGYGEASPLFPFNNESFEESGYCIEGFKLALSNINDDISLDELIILSNVHSLNAPSANFAIQTALYDLSSKNSNKSLS
;
A
#
# COMPACT_ATOMS: atom_id res chain seq x y z
N MET A 1 7.75 12.53 -10.03
CA MET A 1 8.37 11.78 -8.92
C MET A 1 9.28 10.69 -9.44
N ILE A 2 10.44 10.57 -8.85
CA ILE A 2 11.31 9.43 -9.13
C ILE A 2 11.27 8.53 -7.92
N ILE A 3 10.75 7.33 -8.09
CA ILE A 3 10.61 6.38 -6.99
C ILE A 3 11.96 5.68 -6.80
N LYS A 4 12.49 5.79 -5.59
CA LYS A 4 13.79 5.21 -5.26
C LYS A 4 13.65 3.82 -4.67
N ASP A 5 12.66 3.63 -3.81
CA ASP A 5 12.50 2.37 -3.10
C ASP A 5 11.05 2.13 -2.72
N ILE A 6 10.66 0.88 -2.74
CA ILE A 6 9.36 0.44 -2.24
C ILE A 6 9.63 -0.73 -1.32
N SER A 7 9.23 -0.60 -0.07
CA SER A 7 9.38 -1.68 0.90
C SER A 7 8.01 -2.14 1.37
N LEU A 8 7.91 -3.41 1.64
CA LEU A 8 6.66 -4.05 2.04
C LEU A 8 6.96 -4.99 3.20
N HIS A 9 6.23 -4.80 4.29
CA HIS A 9 6.32 -5.74 5.40
C HIS A 9 4.96 -6.00 6.00
N THR A 10 4.88 -7.12 6.69
CA THR A 10 3.65 -7.53 7.33
C THR A 10 3.54 -6.91 8.72
N SER A 11 2.32 -6.71 9.13
CA SER A 11 2.00 -6.27 10.47
C SER A 11 0.80 -7.07 10.94
N GLN A 12 0.80 -7.39 12.22
CA GLN A 12 -0.33 -8.05 12.85
C GLN A 12 -0.78 -7.19 14.02
N TYR A 13 -2.06 -7.04 14.16
CA TYR A 13 -2.58 -6.39 15.35
C TYR A 13 -3.86 -7.07 15.79
N GLN A 14 -4.07 -7.04 17.09
CA GLN A 14 -5.24 -7.64 17.68
C GLN A 14 -6.37 -6.62 17.64
N MET A 15 -7.53 -7.06 17.19
CA MET A 15 -8.69 -6.21 17.20
C MET A 15 -9.19 -6.03 18.63
N ILE A 16 -9.50 -4.80 18.97
CA ILE A 16 -9.82 -4.46 20.34
C ILE A 16 -11.29 -4.66 20.67
N ASN A 17 -12.09 -4.95 19.68
CA ASN A 17 -13.51 -5.13 19.93
C ASN A 17 -13.75 -6.40 20.74
N ASN A 18 -13.99 -6.24 22.02
CA ASN A 18 -14.08 -7.36 22.93
C ASN A 18 -15.49 -7.86 23.16
N LEU A 19 -16.46 -7.23 22.56
CA LEU A 19 -17.85 -7.63 22.78
C LEU A 19 -18.14 -9.03 22.30
N GLU A 20 -17.48 -9.43 21.25
CA GLU A 20 -17.65 -10.71 20.62
C GLU A 20 -16.58 -11.69 20.99
N ALA A 21 -15.72 -11.35 21.90
CA ALA A 21 -14.55 -12.15 22.19
C ALA A 21 -14.88 -13.54 22.68
N THR A 22 -16.04 -13.73 23.25
CA THR A 22 -16.41 -15.04 23.76
C THR A 22 -16.53 -16.08 22.66
N ASN A 23 -16.78 -15.63 21.45
CA ASN A 23 -17.02 -16.53 20.33
C ASN A 23 -15.89 -16.56 19.33
N PHE A 24 -14.87 -15.75 19.52
CA PHE A 24 -13.83 -15.64 18.52
C PHE A 24 -12.47 -15.93 19.11
N THR A 25 -11.83 -16.87 18.50
CA THR A 25 -10.44 -17.16 18.81
C THR A 25 -9.49 -16.34 17.98
N HIS A 26 -10.01 -15.60 17.00
CA HIS A 26 -9.17 -14.89 16.03
C HIS A 26 -9.51 -13.42 15.99
N ASN A 27 -8.86 -12.66 16.84
CA ASN A 27 -8.93 -11.21 16.80
C ASN A 27 -7.71 -10.60 16.14
N ILE A 28 -6.89 -11.43 15.53
CA ILE A 28 -5.66 -10.99 14.89
C ILE A 28 -5.96 -10.68 13.43
N ARG A 29 -5.48 -9.54 12.98
CA ARG A 29 -5.64 -9.11 11.62
C ARG A 29 -4.28 -8.88 11.00
N ASP A 30 -4.04 -9.53 9.86
CA ASP A 30 -2.81 -9.35 9.11
C ASP A 30 -2.97 -8.19 8.15
N SER A 31 -1.93 -7.40 8.06
CA SER A 31 -1.91 -6.31 7.09
C SER A 31 -0.53 -6.18 6.47
N TRP A 32 -0.49 -5.52 5.31
CA TRP A 32 0.72 -5.14 4.63
C TRP A 32 0.96 -3.66 4.82
N ILE A 33 2.14 -3.31 5.27
CA ILE A 33 2.57 -1.91 5.38
C ILE A 33 3.47 -1.61 4.20
N LEU A 34 3.07 -0.64 3.41
CA LEU A 34 3.79 -0.23 2.22
C LEU A 34 4.46 1.11 2.46
N LYS A 35 5.74 1.18 2.12
CA LYS A 35 6.51 2.41 2.24
C LYS A 35 7.14 2.71 0.89
N ILE A 36 6.82 3.87 0.34
CA ILE A 36 7.38 4.32 -0.94
C ILE A 36 8.27 5.54 -0.67
N THR A 37 9.50 5.47 -1.12
CA THR A 37 10.48 6.54 -0.93
C THR A 37 10.87 7.10 -2.30
N ASP A 38 10.89 8.43 -2.43
CA ASP A 38 11.37 9.06 -3.65
C ASP A 38 12.87 9.35 -3.57
N ASN A 39 13.41 9.89 -4.66
CA ASN A 39 14.85 10.17 -4.74
C ASN A 39 15.29 11.37 -3.88
N GLU A 40 14.33 12.11 -3.35
CA GLU A 40 14.63 13.24 -2.46
C GLU A 40 14.48 12.88 -0.99
N GLY A 41 14.12 11.64 -0.70
CA GLY A 41 13.99 11.16 0.66
C GLY A 41 12.62 11.30 1.28
N PHE A 42 11.64 11.81 0.54
CA PHE A 42 10.26 11.83 1.03
C PHE A 42 9.67 10.44 1.03
N VAL A 43 8.79 10.18 1.98
CA VAL A 43 8.24 8.85 2.22
C VAL A 43 6.73 8.92 2.29
N GLY A 44 6.06 8.01 1.58
CA GLY A 44 4.62 7.83 1.69
C GLY A 44 4.31 6.44 2.22
N TYR A 45 3.27 6.34 3.03
CA TYR A 45 2.86 5.08 3.65
C TYR A 45 1.44 4.71 3.26
N GLY A 46 1.21 3.41 3.11
CA GLY A 46 -0.11 2.85 2.91
C GLY A 46 -0.24 1.52 3.63
N GLU A 47 -1.45 1.09 3.84
CA GLU A 47 -1.72 -0.17 4.52
C GLU A 47 -2.83 -0.92 3.78
N ALA A 48 -2.58 -2.22 3.52
CA ALA A 48 -3.57 -3.12 2.96
C ALA A 48 -3.98 -4.12 4.03
N SER A 49 -5.24 -4.09 4.43
CA SER A 49 -5.78 -4.97 5.46
C SER A 49 -7.04 -5.66 4.92
N PRO A 50 -6.89 -6.62 4.01
CA PRO A 50 -8.04 -7.30 3.46
C PRO A 50 -8.77 -8.08 4.53
N LEU A 51 -10.08 -8.09 4.46
CA LEU A 51 -10.93 -8.74 5.45
C LEU A 51 -11.67 -9.90 4.78
N PHE A 52 -10.92 -10.95 4.51
CA PHE A 52 -11.48 -12.16 3.94
C PHE A 52 -12.32 -12.87 5.01
N PRO A 53 -13.51 -13.41 4.70
CA PRO A 53 -14.08 -13.52 3.37
C PRO A 53 -15.04 -12.40 2.99
N PHE A 54 -15.05 -11.29 3.71
CA PHE A 54 -15.98 -10.18 3.45
C PHE A 54 -15.69 -9.49 2.12
N ASN A 55 -14.45 -9.59 1.64
CA ASN A 55 -14.15 -9.26 0.26
C ASN A 55 -13.43 -10.46 -0.34
N ASN A 56 -13.25 -10.44 -1.66
CA ASN A 56 -12.65 -11.57 -2.36
C ASN A 56 -11.15 -11.53 -2.42
N GLU A 57 -10.56 -10.59 -1.72
CA GLU A 57 -9.12 -10.41 -1.74
C GLU A 57 -8.51 -11.03 -0.49
N SER A 58 -7.61 -11.98 -0.68
CA SER A 58 -6.89 -12.57 0.43
C SER A 58 -5.66 -11.73 0.76
N PHE A 59 -5.09 -11.99 1.93
CA PHE A 59 -3.86 -11.34 2.35
C PHE A 59 -2.73 -11.57 1.35
N GLU A 60 -2.61 -12.81 0.86
CA GLU A 60 -1.57 -13.17 -0.11
C GLU A 60 -1.78 -12.47 -1.44
N GLU A 61 -3.02 -12.35 -1.88
CA GLU A 61 -3.32 -11.65 -3.12
C GLU A 61 -2.97 -10.18 -3.04
N SER A 62 -3.24 -9.55 -1.90
CA SER A 62 -2.85 -8.16 -1.69
C SER A 62 -1.33 -8.01 -1.82
N GLY A 63 -0.59 -8.91 -1.19
CA GLY A 63 0.86 -8.89 -1.26
C GLY A 63 1.39 -9.07 -2.67
N TYR A 64 0.83 -10.00 -3.43
CA TYR A 64 1.24 -10.23 -4.80
C TYR A 64 0.99 -9.01 -5.69
N CYS A 65 -0.14 -8.34 -5.50
CA CYS A 65 -0.46 -7.14 -6.27
C CYS A 65 0.53 -6.02 -5.99
N ILE A 66 0.86 -5.81 -4.73
CA ILE A 66 1.81 -4.77 -4.34
C ILE A 66 3.21 -5.11 -4.85
N GLU A 67 3.61 -6.38 -4.75
CA GLU A 67 4.90 -6.81 -5.28
C GLU A 67 4.97 -6.63 -6.79
N GLY A 68 3.88 -6.90 -7.50
CA GLY A 68 3.83 -6.67 -8.94
C GLY A 68 4.03 -5.20 -9.29
N PHE A 69 3.39 -4.33 -8.55
CA PHE A 69 3.56 -2.89 -8.71
C PHE A 69 5.02 -2.48 -8.47
N LYS A 70 5.61 -3.00 -7.40
CA LYS A 70 7.01 -2.75 -7.08
C LYS A 70 7.94 -3.20 -8.20
N LEU A 71 7.72 -4.41 -8.71
CA LEU A 71 8.54 -4.94 -9.80
C LEU A 71 8.40 -4.10 -11.06
N ALA A 72 7.22 -3.61 -11.37
CA ALA A 72 7.00 -2.78 -12.54
C ALA A 72 7.82 -1.50 -12.47
N LEU A 73 8.07 -1.00 -11.27
CA LEU A 73 8.84 0.23 -11.08
C LEU A 73 10.33 0.00 -10.89
N SER A 74 10.75 -1.23 -10.67
CA SER A 74 12.13 -1.51 -10.28
C SER A 74 13.17 -1.10 -11.33
N ASN A 75 12.78 -1.07 -12.60
CA ASN A 75 13.69 -0.70 -13.68
C ASN A 75 13.43 0.71 -14.22
N ILE A 76 12.55 1.46 -13.57
CA ILE A 76 12.22 2.80 -14.02
C ILE A 76 12.93 3.80 -13.12
N ASN A 77 13.84 4.56 -13.71
CA ASN A 77 14.60 5.58 -12.99
C ASN A 77 14.20 6.99 -13.41
N ASP A 78 13.16 7.08 -14.23
CA ASP A 78 12.70 8.34 -14.76
C ASP A 78 11.63 8.97 -13.89
N ASP A 79 11.41 10.26 -14.11
CA ASP A 79 10.33 10.97 -13.43
C ASP A 79 9.00 10.46 -13.99
N ILE A 80 8.12 10.05 -13.10
CA ILE A 80 6.80 9.54 -13.43
C ILE A 80 5.76 10.42 -12.73
N SER A 81 4.72 10.81 -13.46
CA SER A 81 3.66 11.60 -12.86
C SER A 81 2.83 10.77 -11.89
N LEU A 82 2.19 11.45 -10.95
CA LEU A 82 1.29 10.78 -10.02
C LEU A 82 0.17 10.06 -10.77
N ASP A 83 -0.38 10.71 -11.81
CA ASP A 83 -1.46 10.10 -12.60
C ASP A 83 -1.02 8.79 -13.24
N GLU A 84 0.18 8.74 -13.78
CA GLU A 84 0.71 7.51 -14.37
C GLU A 84 0.91 6.42 -13.33
N LEU A 85 1.37 6.80 -12.15
CA LEU A 85 1.56 5.86 -11.05
C LEU A 85 0.22 5.29 -10.57
N ILE A 86 -0.81 6.11 -10.51
CA ILE A 86 -2.16 5.67 -10.14
C ILE A 86 -2.70 4.69 -11.19
N ILE A 87 -2.50 4.97 -12.47
CA ILE A 87 -2.91 4.05 -13.52
C ILE A 87 -2.20 2.70 -13.36
N LEU A 88 -0.90 2.74 -13.08
CA LEU A 88 -0.13 1.52 -12.87
C LEU A 88 -0.63 0.73 -11.66
N SER A 89 -0.99 1.42 -10.58
CA SER A 89 -1.60 0.78 -9.43
C SER A 89 -2.89 0.06 -9.80
N ASN A 90 -3.75 0.72 -10.58
CA ASN A 90 -5.00 0.11 -11.01
C ASN A 90 -4.76 -1.14 -11.85
N VAL A 91 -3.76 -1.11 -12.71
CA VAL A 91 -3.44 -2.26 -13.56
C VAL A 91 -3.01 -3.46 -12.70
N HIS A 92 -2.18 -3.22 -11.71
CA HIS A 92 -1.66 -4.30 -10.89
C HIS A 92 -2.62 -4.77 -9.80
N SER A 93 -3.68 -4.03 -9.54
CA SER A 93 -4.60 -4.30 -8.44
C SER A 93 -6.06 -4.38 -8.90
N LEU A 94 -6.30 -4.91 -10.09
CA LEU A 94 -7.63 -4.90 -10.72
C LEU A 94 -8.71 -5.52 -9.83
N ASN A 95 -8.41 -6.62 -9.16
CA ASN A 95 -9.37 -7.31 -8.31
C ASN A 95 -8.97 -7.30 -6.85
N ALA A 96 -8.15 -6.34 -6.48
CA ALA A 96 -7.59 -6.26 -5.15
C ALA A 96 -7.74 -4.84 -4.59
N PRO A 97 -8.94 -4.47 -4.15
CA PRO A 97 -9.18 -3.10 -3.67
C PRO A 97 -8.34 -2.71 -2.46
N SER A 98 -8.00 -3.65 -1.57
CA SER A 98 -7.14 -3.33 -0.44
C SER A 98 -5.74 -2.99 -0.88
N ALA A 99 -5.17 -3.77 -1.80
CA ALA A 99 -3.86 -3.49 -2.35
C ALA A 99 -3.86 -2.16 -3.08
N ASN A 100 -4.87 -1.91 -3.90
CA ASN A 100 -4.99 -0.67 -4.65
C ASN A 100 -5.09 0.53 -3.72
N PHE A 101 -5.89 0.40 -2.65
CA PHE A 101 -6.02 1.45 -1.66
C PHE A 101 -4.67 1.76 -1.00
N ALA A 102 -3.93 0.72 -0.63
CA ALA A 102 -2.63 0.90 0.02
C ALA A 102 -1.65 1.62 -0.90
N ILE A 103 -1.57 1.20 -2.16
CA ILE A 103 -0.66 1.82 -3.12
C ILE A 103 -1.04 3.27 -3.36
N GLN A 104 -2.32 3.54 -3.60
CA GLN A 104 -2.77 4.91 -3.88
C GLN A 104 -2.60 5.81 -2.66
N THR A 105 -2.88 5.30 -1.47
CA THR A 105 -2.69 6.08 -0.24
C THR A 105 -1.23 6.46 -0.07
N ALA A 106 -0.32 5.50 -0.29
CA ALA A 106 1.12 5.76 -0.20
C ALA A 106 1.57 6.80 -1.24
N LEU A 107 1.05 6.70 -2.46
CA LEU A 107 1.40 7.63 -3.53
C LEU A 107 0.90 9.04 -3.24
N TYR A 108 -0.34 9.18 -2.76
CA TYR A 108 -0.88 10.49 -2.41
C TYR A 108 -0.15 11.10 -1.23
N ASP A 109 0.19 10.27 -0.23
CA ASP A 109 0.95 10.73 0.92
C ASP A 109 2.32 11.26 0.48
N LEU A 110 3.00 10.49 -0.36
CA LEU A 110 4.31 10.89 -0.89
C LEU A 110 4.19 12.16 -1.73
N SER A 111 3.21 12.22 -2.60
CA SER A 111 3.00 13.39 -3.48
C SER A 111 2.74 14.64 -2.66
N SER A 112 1.94 14.52 -1.60
CA SER A 112 1.64 15.64 -0.71
C SER A 112 2.91 16.19 -0.07
N LYS A 113 3.75 15.31 0.45
CA LYS A 113 5.00 15.70 1.08
C LYS A 113 5.97 16.33 0.08
N ASN A 114 6.06 15.74 -1.10
CA ASN A 114 6.94 16.23 -2.15
C ASN A 114 6.51 17.63 -2.63
N SER A 115 5.20 17.85 -2.75
CA SER A 115 4.67 19.13 -3.19
C SER A 115 4.90 20.24 -2.16
N ASN A 116 4.89 19.89 -0.88
CA ASN A 116 5.02 20.87 0.19
C ASN A 116 6.45 21.32 0.42
N LYS A 117 7.43 20.65 -0.18
CA LYS A 117 8.84 21.01 0.02
C LYS A 117 9.15 22.42 -0.45
N SER A 118 8.44 22.90 -1.46
CA SER A 118 8.67 24.23 -2.01
C SER A 118 8.08 25.33 -1.16
N LEU A 119 7.28 25.00 -0.17
CA LEU A 119 6.65 25.96 0.72
C LEU A 119 7.46 26.24 1.97
N SER A 120 8.49 25.47 2.20
CA SER A 120 9.33 25.59 3.40
C SER A 120 10.51 26.53 3.24
#